data_b92cf72ba26ce95b93c59dffb031ee2d
#
_entry.id   b92cf72ba26ce95b93c59dffb031ee2d
#
_cell.length_a   1.000
_cell.length_b   1.000
_cell.length_c   1.000
_cell.angle_alpha   90.00
_cell.angle_beta   90.00
_cell.angle_gamma   90.00
#
_symmetry.space_group_name_H-M   'P 1'
#
loop_
_entity.id
_entity.type
_entity.pdbx_description
1 polymer ?
#
loop_
_entity_poly.entity_id
_entity_poly.type
_entity_poly.pdbx_seq_one_letter_code
_entity_poly.pdbx_strand_id
1 'polypeptide(L)'
;ATAIRAGMTAKDLTELELCYAPPFGSAKDPVNFVGYVIENTLAGRVKNFFWDDVAKLPRDGSVTLLDVRTDLERENGQYIEGFIHIPVDELRARAGELDKSKPVYIHCRTGLRSYVACCMLAGMGFDCYNLSGGWRLYESILSETKSPEHGCYDPN
;
A
#
# COMPACT_ATOMS: atom_id res chain seq x y z
N ALA A 1 11.89 -4.54 19.63
CA ALA A 1 12.83 -5.30 20.50
C ALA A 1 12.09 -6.13 21.55
N THR A 2 11.29 -5.53 22.44
CA THR A 2 10.60 -6.22 23.56
C THR A 2 9.66 -7.33 23.08
N ALA A 3 8.84 -7.06 22.08
CA ALA A 3 7.90 -8.03 21.50
C ALA A 3 8.63 -9.29 20.98
N ILE A 4 9.73 -9.08 20.24
CA ILE A 4 10.55 -10.19 19.73
C ILE A 4 11.13 -11.01 20.88
N ARG A 5 11.69 -10.35 21.91
CA ARG A 5 12.26 -11.00 23.08
C ARG A 5 11.23 -11.77 23.90
N ALA A 6 10.01 -11.28 23.97
CA ALA A 6 8.89 -11.90 24.67
C ALA A 6 8.19 -13.01 23.84
N GLY A 7 8.59 -13.21 22.59
CA GLY A 7 7.95 -14.19 21.68
C GLY A 7 6.50 -13.82 21.32
N MET A 8 6.17 -12.53 21.32
CA MET A 8 4.82 -12.07 21.01
C MET A 8 4.47 -12.31 19.55
N THR A 9 3.22 -12.71 19.31
CA THR A 9 2.62 -12.88 17.98
C THR A 9 2.07 -11.55 17.44
N ALA A 10 1.68 -11.53 16.17
CA ALA A 10 0.99 -10.37 15.59
C ALA A 10 -0.31 -10.05 16.34
N LYS A 11 -1.04 -11.07 16.76
CA LYS A 11 -2.27 -10.90 17.55
C LYS A 11 -1.98 -10.20 18.88
N ASP A 12 -0.94 -10.61 19.59
CA ASP A 12 -0.56 -9.97 20.84
C ASP A 12 -0.25 -8.48 20.65
N LEU A 13 0.36 -8.10 19.50
CA LEU A 13 0.60 -6.70 19.17
C LEU A 13 -0.69 -5.90 18.99
N THR A 14 -1.76 -6.51 18.48
CA THR A 14 -3.06 -5.81 18.32
C THR A 14 -3.76 -5.55 19.65
N GLU A 15 -3.43 -6.33 20.68
CA GLU A 15 -4.04 -6.28 22.01
C GLU A 15 -3.24 -5.43 23.00
N LEU A 16 -2.08 -4.90 22.61
CA LEU A 16 -1.27 -4.04 23.48
C LEU A 16 -2.02 -2.74 23.77
N GLU A 17 -2.12 -2.42 25.07
CA GLU A 17 -2.53 -1.11 25.54
C GLU A 17 -1.33 -0.18 25.65
N LEU A 18 -1.21 0.71 24.67
CA LEU A 18 -0.07 1.63 24.57
C LEU A 18 -0.50 3.05 24.94
N CYS A 19 0.48 3.87 25.34
CA CYS A 19 0.27 5.28 25.68
C CYS A 19 -0.14 6.08 24.42
N TYR A 20 -1.40 5.96 24.03
CA TYR A 20 -1.97 6.65 22.89
C TYR A 20 -2.21 8.14 23.24
N ALA A 21 -1.65 9.03 22.40
CA ALA A 21 -1.80 10.47 22.57
C ALA A 21 -2.45 11.10 21.31
N PRO A 22 -3.78 11.23 21.28
CA PRO A 22 -4.55 11.73 20.12
C PRO A 22 -4.03 13.04 19.51
N PRO A 23 -3.54 14.03 20.29
CA PRO A 23 -3.03 15.27 19.71
C PRO A 23 -1.76 15.10 18.86
N PHE A 24 -1.03 13.99 19.03
CA PHE A 24 0.28 13.77 18.43
C PHE A 24 0.33 12.58 17.47
N GLY A 25 -0.74 11.81 17.35
CA GLY A 25 -0.75 10.58 16.56
C GLY A 25 -2.08 10.28 15.87
N SER A 26 -2.10 9.22 15.09
CA SER A 26 -3.30 8.67 14.48
C SER A 26 -4.16 7.93 15.50
N ALA A 27 -5.37 7.49 15.11
CA ALA A 27 -6.35 6.82 15.97
C ALA A 27 -5.89 5.47 16.57
N LYS A 28 -4.75 4.94 16.15
CA LYS A 28 -4.11 3.74 16.68
C LYS A 28 -2.61 3.92 16.74
N ASP A 29 -1.96 3.25 17.70
CA ASP A 29 -0.51 3.21 17.78
C ASP A 29 0.08 2.44 16.60
N PRO A 30 1.24 2.88 16.04
CA PRO A 30 1.91 2.17 14.95
C PRO A 30 2.21 0.70 15.25
N VAL A 31 2.47 0.33 16.50
CA VAL A 31 2.73 -1.07 16.88
C VAL A 31 1.48 -1.92 16.73
N ASN A 32 0.30 -1.41 17.15
CA ASN A 32 -0.97 -2.11 16.91
C ASN A 32 -1.25 -2.23 15.41
N PHE A 33 -0.96 -1.17 14.61
CA PHE A 33 -1.11 -1.23 13.16
C PHE A 33 -0.25 -2.32 12.52
N VAL A 34 0.98 -2.50 12.96
CA VAL A 34 1.84 -3.60 12.49
C VAL A 34 1.18 -4.95 12.75
N GLY A 35 0.63 -5.14 13.94
CA GLY A 35 -0.13 -6.34 14.27
C GLY A 35 -1.30 -6.59 13.31
N TYR A 36 -2.15 -5.57 13.08
CA TYR A 36 -3.28 -5.67 12.14
C TYR A 36 -2.85 -5.97 10.70
N VAL A 37 -1.78 -5.33 10.22
CA VAL A 37 -1.26 -5.57 8.86
C VAL A 37 -0.79 -7.01 8.71
N ILE A 38 -0.03 -7.53 9.68
CA ILE A 38 0.46 -8.91 9.65
C ILE A 38 -0.71 -9.89 9.68
N GLU A 39 -1.67 -9.72 10.59
CA GLU A 39 -2.85 -10.60 10.68
C GLU A 39 -3.66 -10.61 9.40
N ASN A 40 -3.90 -9.42 8.80
CA ASN A 40 -4.64 -9.33 7.54
C ASN A 40 -3.91 -10.00 6.39
N THR A 41 -2.58 -9.92 6.37
CA THR A 41 -1.74 -10.58 5.38
C THR A 41 -1.78 -12.11 5.55
N LEU A 42 -1.61 -12.60 6.78
CA LEU A 42 -1.66 -14.04 7.09
C LEU A 42 -3.05 -14.64 6.84
N ALA A 43 -4.09 -13.88 7.09
CA ALA A 43 -5.48 -14.28 6.80
C ALA A 43 -5.86 -14.19 5.31
N GLY A 44 -4.94 -13.74 4.44
CA GLY A 44 -5.20 -13.58 3.00
C GLY A 44 -6.24 -12.51 2.65
N ARG A 45 -6.57 -11.60 3.59
CA ARG A 45 -7.55 -10.54 3.37
C ARG A 45 -7.10 -9.49 2.38
N VAL A 46 -5.78 -9.24 2.33
CA VAL A 46 -5.15 -8.35 1.36
C VAL A 46 -3.85 -8.97 0.89
N LYS A 47 -3.69 -9.04 -0.43
CA LYS A 47 -2.45 -9.39 -1.08
C LYS A 47 -1.64 -8.11 -1.27
N ASN A 48 -0.34 -8.16 -1.01
CA ASN A 48 0.55 -7.04 -1.22
C ASN A 48 1.52 -7.32 -2.36
N PHE A 49 1.90 -6.25 -3.06
CA PHE A 49 3.07 -6.21 -3.93
C PHE A 49 3.98 -5.05 -3.50
N PHE A 50 5.22 -5.06 -3.94
CA PHE A 50 6.24 -4.17 -3.43
C PHE A 50 6.79 -3.26 -4.53
N TRP A 51 7.58 -2.29 -4.14
CA TRP A 51 8.14 -1.28 -5.03
C TRP A 51 8.95 -1.87 -6.19
N ASP A 52 9.69 -2.95 -5.96
CA ASP A 52 10.49 -3.64 -6.97
C ASP A 52 9.67 -4.48 -7.96
N ASP A 53 8.42 -4.79 -7.62
CA ASP A 53 7.49 -5.47 -8.51
C ASP A 53 6.85 -4.51 -9.52
N VAL A 54 6.78 -3.21 -9.20
CA VAL A 54 6.11 -2.20 -10.04
C VAL A 54 6.64 -2.20 -11.48
N ALA A 55 7.96 -2.30 -11.64
CA ALA A 55 8.59 -2.33 -12.96
C ALA A 55 8.33 -3.64 -13.73
N LYS A 56 7.98 -4.73 -13.04
CA LYS A 56 7.71 -6.06 -13.59
C LYS A 56 6.25 -6.25 -13.99
N LEU A 57 5.34 -5.35 -13.54
CA LEU A 57 3.92 -5.47 -13.84
C LEU A 57 3.66 -5.37 -15.35
N PRO A 58 2.81 -6.24 -15.91
CA PRO A 58 2.44 -6.18 -17.31
C PRO A 58 1.81 -4.83 -17.69
N ARG A 59 2.13 -4.32 -18.87
CA ARG A 59 1.54 -3.10 -19.47
C ARG A 59 0.73 -3.41 -20.74
N ASP A 60 0.48 -4.68 -20.99
CA ASP A 60 -0.22 -5.21 -22.17
C ASP A 60 -1.76 -5.32 -21.99
N GLY A 61 -2.26 -4.84 -20.84
CA GLY A 61 -3.68 -4.91 -20.50
C GLY A 61 -4.15 -6.25 -19.94
N SER A 62 -3.24 -7.18 -19.65
CA SER A 62 -3.56 -8.45 -18.95
C SER A 62 -3.89 -8.25 -17.46
N VAL A 63 -3.50 -7.12 -16.90
CA VAL A 63 -3.82 -6.70 -15.54
C VAL A 63 -4.41 -5.29 -15.54
N THR A 64 -5.13 -4.93 -14.49
CA THR A 64 -5.57 -3.56 -14.23
C THR A 64 -4.62 -2.90 -13.26
N LEU A 65 -4.07 -1.75 -13.64
CA LEU A 65 -3.20 -0.92 -12.81
C LEU A 65 -3.99 0.31 -12.37
N LEU A 66 -4.21 0.49 -11.07
CA LEU A 66 -5.16 1.47 -10.54
C LEU A 66 -4.52 2.42 -9.52
N ASP A 67 -4.58 3.72 -9.80
CA ASP A 67 -4.24 4.80 -8.87
C ASP A 67 -5.52 5.33 -8.22
N VAL A 68 -5.62 5.24 -6.89
CA VAL A 68 -6.79 5.70 -6.13
C VAL A 68 -6.53 6.98 -5.33
N ARG A 69 -5.50 7.74 -5.70
CA ARG A 69 -5.25 9.07 -5.12
C ARG A 69 -6.32 10.06 -5.57
N THR A 70 -6.32 11.26 -4.97
CA THR A 70 -7.18 12.35 -5.42
C THR A 70 -6.69 12.94 -6.74
N ASP A 71 -7.57 13.66 -7.46
CA ASP A 71 -7.22 14.38 -8.68
C ASP A 71 -6.05 15.34 -8.43
N LEU A 72 -6.13 16.12 -7.35
CA LEU A 72 -5.10 17.08 -6.97
C LEU A 72 -3.72 16.42 -6.74
N GLU A 73 -3.68 15.23 -6.13
CA GLU A 73 -2.43 14.51 -5.93
C GLU A 73 -1.82 14.03 -7.25
N ARG A 74 -2.66 13.73 -8.24
CA ARG A 74 -2.23 13.31 -9.57
C ARG A 74 -1.80 14.49 -10.45
N GLU A 75 -2.54 15.59 -10.42
CA GLU A 75 -2.27 16.82 -11.19
C GLU A 75 -0.96 17.49 -10.77
N ASN A 76 -0.58 17.41 -9.49
CA ASN A 76 0.70 17.90 -8.98
C ASN A 76 1.94 17.11 -9.48
N GLY A 77 1.75 16.25 -10.48
CA GLY A 77 2.75 15.95 -11.49
C GLY A 77 3.48 14.64 -11.37
N GLN A 78 3.28 13.82 -10.35
CA GLN A 78 4.00 12.54 -10.27
C GLN A 78 3.04 11.35 -10.16
N TYR A 79 3.12 10.44 -11.13
CA TYR A 79 2.31 9.22 -11.18
C TYR A 79 3.13 8.05 -11.74
N ILE A 80 2.67 6.84 -11.50
CA ILE A 80 3.26 5.66 -12.12
C ILE A 80 2.60 5.48 -13.49
N GLU A 81 3.40 5.47 -14.54
CA GLU A 81 2.91 5.32 -15.91
C GLU A 81 2.12 4.01 -16.08
N GLY A 82 1.05 4.06 -16.87
CA GLY A 82 0.18 2.91 -17.14
C GLY A 82 -0.89 2.66 -16.09
N PHE A 83 -0.92 3.39 -14.97
CA PHE A 83 -2.00 3.29 -14.00
C PHE A 83 -3.17 4.20 -14.40
N ILE A 84 -4.36 3.61 -14.54
CA ILE A 84 -5.61 4.36 -14.68
C ILE A 84 -5.96 5.03 -13.37
N HIS A 85 -6.72 6.11 -13.44
CA HIS A 85 -7.04 6.90 -12.25
C HIS A 85 -8.53 6.85 -11.93
N ILE A 86 -8.85 6.36 -10.74
CA ILE A 86 -10.19 6.45 -10.15
C ILE A 86 -10.01 6.73 -8.65
N PRO A 87 -10.32 7.95 -8.19
CA PRO A 87 -10.24 8.29 -6.77
C PRO A 87 -11.00 7.30 -5.89
N VAL A 88 -10.46 6.99 -4.71
CA VAL A 88 -11.07 5.98 -3.82
C VAL A 88 -12.53 6.30 -3.47
N ASP A 89 -12.88 7.57 -3.38
CA ASP A 89 -14.23 8.03 -3.05
C ASP A 89 -15.24 7.76 -4.18
N GLU A 90 -14.77 7.71 -5.43
CA GLU A 90 -15.57 7.40 -6.61
C GLU A 90 -15.57 5.90 -6.96
N LEU A 91 -14.59 5.17 -6.46
CA LEU A 91 -14.30 3.81 -6.89
C LEU A 91 -15.50 2.85 -6.75
N ARG A 92 -16.32 3.03 -5.71
CA ARG A 92 -17.51 2.19 -5.52
C ARG A 92 -18.52 2.37 -6.65
N ALA A 93 -18.76 3.60 -7.08
CA ALA A 93 -19.68 3.90 -8.15
C ALA A 93 -19.14 3.50 -9.54
N ARG A 94 -17.80 3.57 -9.69
CA ARG A 94 -17.09 3.34 -10.94
C ARG A 94 -16.46 1.94 -11.05
N ALA A 95 -16.68 1.05 -10.08
CA ALA A 95 -16.14 -0.32 -10.11
C ALA A 95 -16.56 -1.12 -11.35
N GLY A 96 -17.69 -0.77 -11.98
CA GLY A 96 -18.14 -1.36 -13.25
C GLY A 96 -17.26 -1.05 -14.48
N GLU A 97 -16.36 -0.06 -14.37
CA GLU A 97 -15.36 0.26 -15.41
C GLU A 97 -14.19 -0.74 -15.41
N LEU A 98 -14.03 -1.52 -14.32
CA LEU A 98 -12.96 -2.47 -14.15
C LEU A 98 -13.37 -3.88 -14.62
N ASP A 99 -12.43 -4.59 -15.22
CA ASP A 99 -12.62 -5.97 -15.65
C ASP A 99 -12.32 -6.95 -14.50
N LYS A 100 -13.35 -7.65 -14.02
CA LYS A 100 -13.24 -8.62 -12.91
C LYS A 100 -12.42 -9.87 -13.26
N SER A 101 -12.20 -10.13 -14.54
CA SER A 101 -11.39 -11.28 -14.98
C SER A 101 -9.88 -11.04 -14.82
N LYS A 102 -9.48 -9.79 -14.55
CA LYS A 102 -8.08 -9.36 -14.46
C LYS A 102 -7.68 -9.04 -13.02
N PRO A 103 -6.46 -9.41 -12.61
CA PRO A 103 -5.91 -8.92 -11.34
C PRO A 103 -5.82 -7.39 -11.34
N VAL A 104 -6.13 -6.78 -10.19
CA VAL A 104 -6.09 -5.32 -10.01
C VAL A 104 -4.96 -4.95 -9.05
N TYR A 105 -3.95 -4.26 -9.54
CA TYR A 105 -2.83 -3.75 -8.77
C TYR A 105 -3.09 -2.29 -8.41
N ILE A 106 -3.21 -1.99 -7.12
CA ILE A 106 -3.72 -0.72 -6.63
C ILE A 106 -2.67 0.00 -5.81
N HIS A 107 -2.49 1.29 -6.07
CA HIS A 107 -1.71 2.15 -5.20
C HIS A 107 -2.46 3.42 -4.79
N CYS A 108 -2.04 3.98 -3.68
CA CYS A 108 -2.35 5.35 -3.28
C CYS A 108 -1.08 6.05 -2.81
N ARG A 109 -1.19 7.09 -2.00
CA ARG A 109 -0.01 7.81 -1.51
C ARG A 109 0.85 6.99 -0.53
N THR A 110 0.22 6.30 0.44
CA THR A 110 0.91 5.64 1.57
C THR A 110 0.55 4.16 1.77
N GLY A 111 -0.39 3.62 0.97
CA GLY A 111 -0.86 2.24 1.08
C GLY A 111 -2.19 2.06 1.82
N LEU A 112 -2.68 3.06 2.58
CA LEU A 112 -3.92 2.91 3.37
C LEU A 112 -5.18 2.96 2.49
N ARG A 113 -5.33 3.97 1.62
CA ARG A 113 -6.51 4.09 0.73
C ARG A 113 -6.57 2.94 -0.27
N SER A 114 -5.42 2.50 -0.78
CA SER A 114 -5.34 1.34 -1.67
C SER A 114 -5.67 0.04 -0.94
N TYR A 115 -5.32 -0.10 0.34
CA TYR A 115 -5.78 -1.20 1.19
C TYR A 115 -7.32 -1.21 1.30
N VAL A 116 -7.94 -0.06 1.61
CA VAL A 116 -9.41 0.07 1.67
C VAL A 116 -10.04 -0.26 0.32
N ALA A 117 -9.47 0.24 -0.78
CA ALA A 117 -9.90 -0.08 -2.14
C ALA A 117 -9.83 -1.59 -2.43
N CYS A 118 -8.74 -2.26 -2.04
CA CYS A 118 -8.61 -3.72 -2.17
C CYS A 118 -9.71 -4.46 -1.41
N CYS A 119 -9.96 -4.09 -0.15
CA CYS A 119 -11.03 -4.70 0.66
C CYS A 119 -12.41 -4.52 0.01
N MET A 120 -12.69 -3.32 -0.49
CA MET A 120 -13.96 -3.00 -1.15
C MET A 120 -14.14 -3.79 -2.45
N LEU A 121 -13.14 -3.80 -3.32
CA LEU A 121 -13.19 -4.51 -4.60
C LEU A 121 -13.18 -6.03 -4.41
N ALA A 122 -12.43 -6.56 -3.43
CA ALA A 122 -12.47 -7.98 -3.09
C ALA A 122 -13.87 -8.42 -2.66
N GLY A 123 -14.59 -7.59 -1.88
CA GLY A 123 -16.00 -7.80 -1.55
C GLY A 123 -16.95 -7.80 -2.77
N MET A 124 -16.51 -7.22 -3.90
CA MET A 124 -17.21 -7.24 -5.18
C MET A 124 -16.74 -8.36 -6.12
N GLY A 125 -15.80 -9.21 -5.68
CA GLY A 125 -15.29 -10.36 -6.43
C GLY A 125 -14.09 -10.09 -7.33
N PHE A 126 -13.35 -9.00 -7.11
CA PHE A 126 -12.09 -8.72 -7.80
C PHE A 126 -10.90 -9.38 -7.09
N ASP A 127 -9.88 -9.75 -7.84
CA ASP A 127 -8.58 -10.17 -7.31
C ASP A 127 -7.65 -8.95 -7.21
N CYS A 128 -7.38 -8.49 -5.97
CA CYS A 128 -6.74 -7.21 -5.73
C CYS A 128 -5.41 -7.33 -4.99
N TYR A 129 -4.48 -6.44 -5.35
CA TYR A 129 -3.14 -6.33 -4.76
C TYR A 129 -2.86 -4.88 -4.36
N ASN A 130 -2.37 -4.67 -3.15
CA ASN A 130 -2.04 -3.38 -2.57
C ASN A 130 -0.55 -3.08 -2.66
N LEU A 131 -0.15 -1.92 -3.19
CA LEU A 131 1.24 -1.48 -3.15
C LEU A 131 1.62 -1.11 -1.71
N SER A 132 2.46 -1.94 -1.11
CA SER A 132 2.99 -1.68 0.24
C SER A 132 3.82 -0.39 0.26
N GLY A 133 3.49 0.53 1.19
CA GLY A 133 4.12 1.86 1.27
C GLY A 133 3.63 2.88 0.25
N GLY A 134 2.88 2.45 -0.77
CA GLY A 134 2.27 3.32 -1.80
C GLY A 134 3.28 4.12 -2.61
N TRP A 135 2.78 5.19 -3.25
CA TRP A 135 3.58 6.11 -4.06
C TRP A 135 4.76 6.71 -3.30
N ARG A 136 4.56 7.10 -2.04
CA ARG A 136 5.57 7.82 -1.27
C ARG A 136 6.85 6.99 -1.05
N LEU A 137 6.71 5.70 -0.73
CA LEU A 137 7.86 4.80 -0.61
C LEU A 137 8.50 4.55 -1.97
N TYR A 138 7.71 4.29 -2.99
CA TYR A 138 8.18 4.07 -4.36
C TYR A 138 8.98 5.25 -4.89
N GLU A 139 8.46 6.48 -4.76
CA GLU A 139 9.11 7.72 -5.15
C GLU A 139 10.44 7.93 -4.42
N SER A 140 10.45 7.70 -3.10
CA SER A 140 11.65 7.86 -2.27
C SER A 140 12.79 6.95 -2.75
N ILE A 141 12.48 5.68 -3.03
CA ILE A 141 13.48 4.72 -3.53
C ILE A 141 13.98 5.11 -4.93
N LEU A 142 13.06 5.54 -5.83
CA LEU A 142 13.46 5.98 -7.15
C LEU A 142 14.34 7.24 -7.14
N SER A 143 14.12 8.16 -6.20
CA SER A 143 14.95 9.36 -6.07
C SER A 143 16.35 9.02 -5.59
N GLU A 144 16.49 8.09 -4.67
CA GLU A 144 17.78 7.58 -4.18
C GLU A 144 18.57 6.85 -5.27
N THR A 145 17.91 6.00 -6.06
CA THR A 145 18.58 5.27 -7.15
C THR A 145 19.04 6.17 -8.30
N LYS A 146 18.49 7.38 -8.40
CA LYS A 146 18.89 8.38 -9.42
C LYS A 146 19.98 9.34 -8.94
N SER A 147 20.33 9.34 -7.65
CA SER A 147 21.35 10.21 -7.07
C SER A 147 22.73 9.51 -7.11
N PRO A 148 23.70 10.00 -7.89
CA PRO A 148 25.01 9.31 -8.02
C PRO A 148 25.95 9.53 -6.84
N GLU A 149 25.56 10.25 -5.78
CA GLU A 149 26.51 10.79 -4.79
C GLU A 149 26.24 10.45 -3.32
N HIS A 150 25.49 9.43 -3.02
CA HIS A 150 25.52 8.89 -1.66
C HIS A 150 25.96 7.43 -1.69
N GLY A 151 27.28 7.27 -1.79
CA GLY A 151 27.94 6.01 -1.47
C GLY A 151 27.51 5.61 -0.08
N CYS A 152 26.68 4.59 0.02
CA CYS A 152 26.46 3.88 1.27
C CYS A 152 27.82 3.50 1.82
N TYR A 153 28.06 3.88 3.07
CA TYR A 153 28.97 3.29 4.02
C TYR A 153 29.94 2.25 3.41
N ASP A 154 31.15 2.67 3.13
CA ASP A 154 32.28 1.79 2.84
C ASP A 154 32.82 1.28 4.18
N PRO A 155 32.74 -0.03 4.48
CA PRO A 155 33.18 -0.61 5.74
C PRO A 155 34.68 -0.94 5.78
N ASN A 156 35.55 -0.30 4.95
CA ASN A 156 37.00 -0.48 5.05
C ASN A 156 37.67 0.58 5.87
#